data_ca1b90de120a8c04541597458c552914
#
_entry.id   ca1b90de120a8c04541597458c552914
#
_cell.length_a   1.000
_cell.length_b   1.000
_cell.length_c   1.000
_cell.angle_alpha   90.00
_cell.angle_beta   90.00
_cell.angle_gamma   90.00
#
_symmetry.space_group_name_H-M   'P 1'
#
loop_
_entity.id
_entity.type
_entity.pdbx_description
1 polymer ?
#
loop_
_entity_poly.entity_id
_entity_poly.type
_entity_poly.pdbx_seq_one_letter_code
_entity_poly.pdbx_strand_id
1 'polypeptide(L)'
;MNSVPSVVRPAGQPDLVAEAAEVFGNTVRLSIINALRQGPALRADLVKRTGLPAKTLGAQLTELEAMDAVKAEAQQSRGRPMLYYANHARLERLLSALTQYVLADVRSAGAETPIEPH
;
A
#
# COMPACT_ATOMS: atom_id res chain seq x y z
N MET A 1 -0.39 26.46 6.89
CA MET A 1 -0.24 25.97 6.64
C MET A 1 -0.02 25.22 6.37
N ASN A 2 0.17 24.89 6.01
CA ASN A 2 0.34 24.13 5.63
C ASN A 2 0.80 23.42 5.37
N SER A 3 0.90 23.10 5.16
CA SER A 3 1.25 22.41 4.90
C SER A 3 1.74 21.73 4.52
N VAL A 4 1.94 21.25 4.22
CA VAL A 4 2.37 20.52 3.82
C VAL A 4 2.61 20.03 3.12
N PRO A 5 2.53 20.01 2.76
CA PRO A 5 2.82 19.12 2.01
C PRO A 5 3.87 19.07 1.31
N SER A 6 4.31 18.77 1.56
CA SER A 6 5.47 18.25 0.97
C SER A 6 5.20 17.56 -0.33
N VAL A 7 3.99 17.21 -0.58
CA VAL A 7 3.68 16.46 -1.78
C VAL A 7 3.12 17.41 -2.82
N VAL A 8 3.84 17.54 -3.90
CA VAL A 8 3.38 18.31 -5.05
C VAL A 8 2.82 17.32 -6.07
N ARG A 9 1.57 17.52 -6.43
CA ARG A 9 0.94 16.64 -7.39
C ARG A 9 1.11 17.18 -8.79
N PRO A 10 1.78 16.44 -9.65
CA PRO A 10 1.89 16.86 -11.05
C PRO A 10 0.53 16.93 -11.72
N ALA A 11 0.41 17.80 -12.69
CA ALA A 11 -0.82 17.92 -13.45
C ALA A 11 -1.15 16.59 -14.14
N GLY A 12 -2.41 16.23 -14.11
CA GLY A 12 -2.86 15.01 -14.79
C GLY A 12 -2.56 13.73 -14.07
N GLN A 13 -2.02 13.79 -12.88
CA GLN A 13 -1.75 12.56 -12.16
C GLN A 13 -3.03 12.07 -11.48
N PRO A 14 -3.44 10.82 -11.77
CA PRO A 14 -4.65 10.29 -11.14
C PRO A 14 -4.48 10.15 -9.63
N ASP A 15 -5.60 10.27 -8.91
CA ASP A 15 -5.60 10.11 -7.46
C ASP A 15 -5.04 8.78 -7.04
N LEU A 16 -5.40 7.70 -7.75
CA LEU A 16 -4.92 6.38 -7.40
C LEU A 16 -3.40 6.26 -7.47
N VAL A 17 -2.77 7.00 -8.39
CA VAL A 17 -1.32 6.98 -8.50
C VAL A 17 -0.69 7.65 -7.29
N ALA A 18 -1.24 8.80 -6.88
CA ALA A 18 -0.73 9.48 -5.69
C ALA A 18 -0.88 8.59 -4.45
N GLU A 19 -2.02 7.91 -4.34
CA GLU A 19 -2.25 6.99 -3.21
C GLU A 19 -1.30 5.81 -3.27
N ALA A 20 -1.07 5.27 -4.46
CA ALA A 20 -0.14 4.15 -4.63
C ALA A 20 1.27 4.56 -4.19
N ALA A 21 1.67 5.76 -4.55
CA ALA A 21 3.00 6.23 -4.17
C ALA A 21 3.14 6.34 -2.65
N GLU A 22 2.05 6.74 -1.97
CA GLU A 22 2.07 6.79 -0.52
C GLU A 22 2.26 5.41 0.09
N VAL A 23 1.57 4.42 -0.45
CA VAL A 23 1.65 3.07 0.09
C VAL A 23 2.98 2.43 -0.27
N PHE A 24 3.34 2.46 -1.55
CA PHE A 24 4.47 1.68 -2.04
C PHE A 24 5.80 2.43 -2.04
N GLY A 25 5.78 3.72 -1.87
CA GLY A 25 6.99 4.53 -1.88
C GLY A 25 7.70 4.63 -0.53
N ASN A 26 7.43 3.68 0.36
CA ASN A 26 7.95 3.71 1.72
C ASN A 26 8.40 2.29 2.08
N THR A 27 9.70 2.11 2.31
CA THR A 27 10.22 0.77 2.54
C THR A 27 9.71 0.13 3.83
N VAL A 28 9.39 0.94 4.82
CA VAL A 28 8.82 0.41 6.06
C VAL A 28 7.42 -0.15 5.78
N ARG A 29 6.61 0.60 5.04
CA ARG A 29 5.27 0.13 4.68
C ARG A 29 5.33 -1.12 3.82
N LEU A 30 6.28 -1.16 2.89
CA LEU A 30 6.45 -2.35 2.05
C LEU A 30 6.79 -3.57 2.89
N SER A 31 7.64 -3.41 3.91
CA SER A 31 8.01 -4.54 4.75
C SER A 31 6.83 -5.08 5.54
N ILE A 32 5.93 -4.19 5.97
CA ILE A 32 4.73 -4.61 6.68
C ILE A 32 3.79 -5.37 5.74
N ILE A 33 3.58 -4.84 4.55
CA ILE A 33 2.73 -5.51 3.57
C ILE A 33 3.32 -6.87 3.21
N ASN A 34 4.62 -6.93 3.02
CA ASN A 34 5.30 -8.18 2.74
C ASN A 34 5.12 -9.19 3.86
N ALA A 35 5.21 -8.73 5.11
CA ALA A 35 5.03 -9.62 6.26
C ALA A 35 3.61 -10.19 6.31
N LEU A 36 2.63 -9.41 5.85
CA LEU A 36 1.24 -9.88 5.84
C LEU A 36 0.96 -10.89 4.74
N ARG A 37 1.90 -11.08 3.81
CA ARG A 37 1.74 -12.14 2.80
C ARG A 37 1.66 -13.52 3.42
N GLN A 38 2.19 -13.68 4.63
CA GLN A 38 2.15 -14.96 5.33
C GLN A 38 0.78 -15.22 5.96
N GLY A 39 -0.12 -14.28 5.85
CA GLY A 39 -1.45 -14.38 6.41
C GLY A 39 -1.68 -13.34 7.48
N PRO A 40 -2.91 -13.28 7.99
CA PRO A 40 -3.22 -12.32 9.05
C PRO A 40 -2.30 -12.48 10.25
N ALA A 41 -2.05 -11.40 10.94
CA ALA A 41 -1.08 -11.40 12.02
C ALA A 41 -1.46 -10.40 13.10
N LEU A 42 -1.06 -10.72 14.30
CA LEU A 42 -1.14 -9.78 15.42
C LEU A 42 0.03 -8.81 15.31
N ARG A 43 -0.10 -7.69 15.99
CA ARG A 43 0.96 -6.69 15.98
C ARG A 43 2.29 -7.29 16.44
N ALA A 44 2.27 -8.12 17.48
CA ALA A 44 3.49 -8.75 17.98
C ALA A 44 4.14 -9.63 16.93
N ASP A 45 3.33 -10.32 16.12
CA ASP A 45 3.87 -11.14 15.04
C ASP A 45 4.55 -10.27 13.99
N LEU A 46 3.95 -9.14 13.70
CA LEU A 46 4.52 -8.24 12.70
C LEU A 46 5.83 -7.62 13.17
N VAL A 47 5.94 -7.34 14.46
CA VAL A 47 7.21 -6.89 15.02
C VAL A 47 8.29 -7.92 14.75
N LYS A 48 7.97 -9.19 14.99
CA LYS A 48 8.93 -10.27 14.76
C LYS A 48 9.27 -10.44 13.29
N ARG A 49 8.26 -10.41 12.44
CA ARG A 49 8.48 -10.64 11.01
C ARG A 49 9.23 -9.51 10.33
N THR A 50 8.99 -8.28 10.77
CA THR A 50 9.60 -7.10 10.12
C THR A 50 10.88 -6.65 10.79
N GLY A 51 11.04 -6.94 12.07
CA GLY A 51 12.15 -6.41 12.83
C GLY A 51 12.01 -4.95 13.18
N LEU A 52 10.84 -4.37 12.94
CA LEU A 52 10.61 -2.96 13.24
C LEU A 52 10.35 -2.75 14.71
N PRO A 53 10.73 -1.59 15.26
CA PRO A 53 10.33 -1.26 16.63
C PRO A 53 8.80 -1.21 16.72
N ALA A 54 8.27 -1.65 17.85
CA ALA A 54 6.83 -1.73 18.02
C ALA A 54 6.13 -0.39 17.78
N LYS A 55 6.74 0.68 18.23
CA LYS A 55 6.16 2.00 18.07
C LYS A 55 6.08 2.40 16.59
N THR A 56 7.16 2.17 15.86
CA THR A 56 7.20 2.45 14.43
C THR A 56 6.17 1.61 13.70
N LEU A 57 6.12 0.33 14.02
CA LEU A 57 5.15 -0.56 13.40
C LEU A 57 3.73 -0.07 13.64
N GLY A 58 3.42 0.27 14.89
CA GLY A 58 2.07 0.72 15.23
C GLY A 58 1.67 1.97 14.47
N ALA A 59 2.58 2.94 14.36
CA ALA A 59 2.30 4.17 13.64
C ALA A 59 2.05 3.89 12.16
N GLN A 60 2.85 3.02 11.56
CA GLN A 60 2.70 2.72 10.14
C GLN A 60 1.45 1.88 9.86
N LEU A 61 1.09 1.00 10.79
CA LEU A 61 -0.17 0.26 10.64
C LEU A 61 -1.36 1.21 10.62
N THR A 62 -1.34 2.22 11.49
CA THR A 62 -2.42 3.21 11.51
C THR A 62 -2.51 3.93 10.17
N GLU A 63 -1.37 4.30 9.60
CA GLU A 63 -1.36 4.97 8.30
C GLU A 63 -1.87 4.05 7.20
N LEU A 64 -1.44 2.80 7.21
CA LEU A 64 -1.87 1.85 6.19
C LEU A 64 -3.36 1.56 6.30
N GLU A 65 -3.91 1.51 7.51
CA GLU A 65 -5.35 1.37 7.68
C GLU A 65 -6.09 2.59 7.12
N ALA A 66 -5.57 3.78 7.38
CA ALA A 66 -6.19 5.00 6.88
C ALA A 66 -6.21 5.03 5.36
N MET A 67 -5.25 4.39 4.72
CA MET A 67 -5.19 4.31 3.26
C MET A 67 -5.92 3.07 2.72
N ASP A 68 -6.55 2.34 3.59
CA ASP A 68 -7.30 1.12 3.23
C ASP A 68 -6.42 0.03 2.63
N ALA A 69 -5.12 0.10 2.87
CA ALA A 69 -4.18 -0.92 2.39
C ALA A 69 -4.13 -2.12 3.31
N VAL A 70 -4.44 -1.91 4.58
CA VAL A 70 -4.45 -2.93 5.61
C VAL A 70 -5.75 -2.79 6.37
N LYS A 71 -6.30 -3.91 6.80
CA LYS A 71 -7.50 -3.93 7.61
C LYS A 71 -7.19 -4.57 8.95
N ALA A 72 -7.98 -4.21 9.95
CA ALA A 72 -7.82 -4.74 11.28
C ALA A 72 -9.16 -5.23 11.79
N GLU A 73 -9.13 -6.36 12.46
CA GLU A 73 -10.31 -6.98 13.02
C GLU A 73 -10.06 -7.32 14.47
N ALA A 74 -11.03 -7.00 15.33
CA ALA A 74 -10.92 -7.39 16.72
C ALA A 74 -11.15 -8.88 16.84
N GLN A 75 -10.29 -9.53 17.63
CA GLN A 75 -10.48 -10.95 17.93
C GLN A 75 -11.61 -11.08 18.92
N GLN A 76 -12.27 -12.24 18.87
CA GLN A 76 -13.38 -12.49 19.76
C GLN A 76 -12.93 -12.89 21.15
N SER A 77 -11.70 -13.27 21.31
CA SER A 77 -11.22 -13.74 22.58
C SER A 77 -11.06 -12.59 23.56
N ARG A 78 -10.93 -12.94 24.80
CA ARG A 78 -10.67 -12.00 25.84
C ARG A 78 -9.34 -11.32 25.59
N GLY A 79 -9.26 -10.04 25.89
CA GLY A 79 -8.09 -9.25 25.60
C GLY A 79 -8.04 -8.72 24.19
N ARG A 80 -8.76 -9.30 23.31
CA ARG A 80 -9.05 -8.81 21.98
C ARG A 80 -7.97 -8.05 21.26
N PRO A 81 -6.81 -8.63 21.09
CA PRO A 81 -5.81 -7.99 20.23
C PRO A 81 -6.35 -7.90 18.81
N MET A 82 -5.93 -6.88 18.10
CA MET A 82 -6.35 -6.72 16.72
C MET A 82 -5.59 -7.67 15.82
N LEU A 83 -6.29 -8.24 14.86
CA LEU A 83 -5.69 -9.08 13.84
C LEU A 83 -5.63 -8.26 12.55
N TYR A 84 -4.44 -8.13 12.00
CA TYR A 84 -4.22 -7.32 10.79
C TYR A 84 -4.08 -8.19 9.57
N TYR A 85 -4.60 -7.71 8.45
CA TYR A 85 -4.44 -8.43 7.18
C TYR A 85 -4.40 -7.43 6.03
N ALA A 86 -3.77 -7.86 4.94
CA ALA A 86 -3.64 -7.00 3.78
C ALA A 86 -4.96 -6.94 3.01
N ASN A 87 -5.29 -5.75 2.53
CA ASN A 87 -6.44 -5.59 1.67
C ASN A 87 -5.99 -5.80 0.23
N HIS A 88 -6.02 -7.05 -0.19
CA HIS A 88 -5.49 -7.44 -1.51
C HIS A 88 -6.14 -6.69 -2.66
N ALA A 89 -7.46 -6.55 -2.63
CA ALA A 89 -8.16 -5.86 -3.71
C ALA A 89 -7.68 -4.42 -3.84
N ARG A 90 -7.51 -3.75 -2.70
CA ARG A 90 -7.04 -2.38 -2.69
C ARG A 90 -5.61 -2.29 -3.18
N LEU A 91 -4.74 -3.18 -2.68
CA LEU A 91 -3.34 -3.18 -3.09
C LEU A 91 -3.20 -3.45 -4.58
N GLU A 92 -4.00 -4.37 -5.11
CA GLU A 92 -3.96 -4.65 -6.54
C GLU A 92 -4.39 -3.46 -7.38
N ARG A 93 -5.43 -2.76 -6.94
CA ARG A 93 -5.88 -1.57 -7.66
C ARG A 93 -4.81 -0.49 -7.67
N LEU A 94 -4.19 -0.27 -6.51
CA LEU A 94 -3.14 0.75 -6.40
C LEU A 94 -1.93 0.39 -7.25
N LEU A 95 -1.52 -0.87 -7.19
CA LEU A 95 -0.36 -1.31 -7.94
C LEU A 95 -0.62 -1.27 -9.43
N SER A 96 -1.83 -1.64 -9.84
CA SER A 96 -2.22 -1.57 -11.25
C SER A 96 -2.19 -0.15 -11.76
N ALA A 97 -2.72 0.79 -10.96
CA ALA A 97 -2.72 2.20 -11.36
C ALA A 97 -1.30 2.72 -11.51
N LEU A 98 -0.43 2.33 -10.59
CA LEU A 98 0.96 2.74 -10.63
C LEU A 98 1.66 2.14 -11.85
N THR A 99 1.44 0.87 -12.09
CA THR A 99 2.04 0.18 -13.22
C THR A 99 1.63 0.84 -14.54
N GLN A 100 0.35 1.14 -14.68
CA GLN A 100 -0.13 1.80 -15.88
C GLN A 100 0.48 3.18 -16.07
N TYR A 101 0.54 3.93 -14.98
CA TYR A 101 1.07 5.28 -15.06
C TYR A 101 2.54 5.30 -15.47
N VAL A 102 3.29 4.34 -14.95
CA VAL A 102 4.75 4.30 -15.17
C VAL A 102 5.12 3.58 -16.47
N LEU A 103 4.42 2.51 -16.79
CA LEU A 103 4.84 1.60 -17.83
C LEU A 103 3.95 1.54 -19.06
N ALA A 104 2.73 2.07 -18.99
CA ALA A 104 1.85 1.96 -20.15
C ALA A 104 2.41 2.77 -21.31
N ASP A 105 2.40 2.15 -22.45
CA ASP A 105 2.85 2.78 -23.68
C ASP A 105 1.76 3.75 -24.14
N VAL A 106 2.13 5.00 -24.32
CA VAL A 106 1.20 6.01 -24.78
C VAL A 106 0.55 5.60 -26.09
N ARG A 107 1.32 4.96 -26.97
CA ARG A 107 0.79 4.52 -28.24
C ARG A 107 -0.28 3.45 -28.08
N SER A 108 -0.09 2.56 -27.14
CA SER A 108 -1.08 1.50 -26.93
C SER A 108 -2.37 2.07 -26.36
N ALA A 109 -2.28 3.15 -25.64
CA ALA A 109 -3.49 3.78 -25.16
C ALA A 109 -4.31 4.34 -26.30
N GLY A 110 -3.65 4.72 -27.36
CA GLY A 110 -4.34 5.28 -28.52
C GLY A 110 -4.66 4.26 -29.55
N ALA A 111 -3.99 3.15 -29.59
CA ALA A 111 -4.22 2.30 -30.67
C ALA A 111 -3.93 0.90 -30.51
N GLU A 112 -3.56 0.65 -30.92
CA GLU A 112 -3.22 -0.21 -30.94
C GLU A 112 -2.56 -0.92 -31.15
N THR A 113 -2.07 -1.33 -31.53
CA THR A 113 -1.45 -1.91 -31.93
C THR A 113 -0.57 -2.53 -31.66
N PRO A 114 -0.14 -3.11 -31.92
CA PRO A 114 0.57 -3.69 -31.56
C PRO A 114 1.60 -4.20 -31.78
N ILE A 115 2.14 -4.31 -32.12
CA ILE A 115 2.93 -4.71 -32.27
C ILE A 115 3.72 -5.25 -32.10
N GLU A 116 4.26 -5.38 -32.37
CA GLU A 116 4.93 -5.82 -32.32
C GLU A 116 5.67 -6.19 -31.91
N PRO A 117 6.14 -6.68 -32.08
CA PRO A 117 6.88 -7.18 -31.67
C PRO A 117 7.84 -7.20 -31.42
N HIS A 118 8.04 -6.94 -31.48
CA HIS A 118 8.79 -6.92 -31.33
C HIS A 118 9.22 -7.33 -31.06
#